data_6bc1876e7f1177bf990b12f600c9473a
#
_entry.id   6bc1876e7f1177bf990b12f600c9473a
#
_cell.length_a   1.000
_cell.length_b   1.000
_cell.length_c   1.000
_cell.angle_alpha   90.00
_cell.angle_beta   90.00
_cell.angle_gamma   90.00
#
_symmetry.space_group_name_H-M   'P 1'
#
loop_
_entity.id
_entity.type
_entity.pdbx_description
1 polymer ?
#
loop_
_entity_poly.entity_id
_entity_poly.type
_entity_poly.pdbx_seq_one_letter_code
_entity_poly.pdbx_strand_id
1 'polypeptide(L)'
;EIPISDPSKSRIVSSPAVFADPETGSLAGLWRGGDHGDDTQDTRRTDQCHDITVFPTTKLAAGACSGNGILFDISDPYNPQRLDVVTDIGFAYWHSATFNNDGTKVIFTDEWGGGGRARCRAWDPLDWGADAIYDIVDNKLEFRSHYKMPAPQMETENCVAHNGSII
;
A
#
# COMPACT_ATOMS: atom_id res chain seq x y z
N GLU A 1 -16.86 -14.13 2.83
CA GLU A 1 -16.81 -15.58 3.01
C GLU A 1 -17.03 -16.26 1.66
N ILE A 2 -16.17 -17.21 1.34
CA ILE A 2 -16.27 -18.03 0.11
C ILE A 2 -16.31 -19.49 0.54
N PRO A 3 -17.49 -20.13 0.54
CA PRO A 3 -17.59 -21.56 0.87
C PRO A 3 -16.86 -22.39 -0.20
N ILE A 4 -15.84 -23.17 0.19
CA ILE A 4 -15.05 -23.98 -0.73
C ILE A 4 -15.91 -25.04 -1.45
N SER A 5 -16.91 -25.60 -0.75
CA SER A 5 -17.80 -26.62 -1.30
C SER A 5 -18.84 -26.07 -2.29
N ASP A 6 -19.15 -24.78 -2.23
CA ASP A 6 -20.11 -24.10 -3.11
C ASP A 6 -19.79 -22.61 -3.21
N PRO A 7 -18.85 -22.22 -4.10
CA PRO A 7 -18.46 -20.81 -4.26
C PRO A 7 -19.61 -19.88 -4.71
N SER A 8 -20.70 -20.44 -5.25
CA SER A 8 -21.86 -19.64 -5.62
C SER A 8 -22.59 -19.00 -4.44
N LYS A 9 -22.32 -19.50 -3.23
CA LYS A 9 -22.82 -18.95 -1.97
C LYS A 9 -21.91 -17.94 -1.31
N SER A 10 -20.96 -17.39 -2.06
CA SER A 10 -20.10 -16.31 -1.58
C SER A 10 -20.92 -15.10 -1.15
N ARG A 11 -20.49 -14.49 -0.03
CA ARG A 11 -21.19 -13.32 0.53
C ARG A 11 -20.21 -12.40 1.26
N ILE A 12 -20.53 -11.12 1.27
CA ILE A 12 -19.88 -10.15 2.17
C ILE A 12 -20.42 -10.39 3.58
N VAL A 13 -19.53 -10.62 4.54
CA VAL A 13 -19.91 -10.89 5.94
C VAL A 13 -19.75 -9.67 6.84
N SER A 14 -18.86 -8.75 6.47
CA SER A 14 -18.67 -7.46 7.16
C SER A 14 -18.11 -6.42 6.22
N SER A 15 -18.26 -5.16 6.59
CA SER A 15 -17.74 -4.01 5.85
C SER A 15 -17.27 -2.94 6.88
N PRO A 16 -16.15 -3.19 7.56
CA PRO A 16 -15.65 -2.27 8.57
C PRO A 16 -15.14 -0.96 7.94
N ALA A 17 -15.30 0.15 8.67
CA ALA A 17 -14.88 1.48 8.22
C ALA A 17 -13.37 1.71 8.41
N VAL A 18 -12.54 0.85 7.82
CA VAL A 18 -11.08 0.84 8.01
C VAL A 18 -10.37 2.07 7.43
N PHE A 19 -11.03 2.81 6.53
CA PHE A 19 -10.50 4.05 5.94
C PHE A 19 -11.00 5.32 6.63
N ALA A 20 -11.77 5.19 7.69
CA ALA A 20 -12.30 6.35 8.38
C ALA A 20 -11.18 7.22 8.96
N ASP A 21 -11.29 8.52 8.73
CA ASP A 21 -10.43 9.50 9.38
C ASP A 21 -10.78 9.55 10.88
N PRO A 22 -9.81 9.32 11.78
CA PRO A 22 -10.09 9.26 13.21
C PRO A 22 -10.50 10.58 13.82
N GLU A 23 -10.19 11.72 13.18
CA GLU A 23 -10.51 13.06 13.69
C GLU A 23 -11.88 13.54 13.22
N THR A 24 -12.22 13.26 11.96
CA THR A 24 -13.46 13.78 11.35
C THR A 24 -14.56 12.74 11.22
N GLY A 25 -14.21 11.43 11.30
CA GLY A 25 -15.13 10.32 11.05
C GLY A 25 -15.52 10.14 9.58
N SER A 26 -14.89 10.86 8.66
CA SER A 26 -15.14 10.69 7.22
C SER A 26 -14.72 9.28 6.79
N LEU A 27 -15.64 8.51 6.18
CA LEU A 27 -15.42 7.08 5.87
C LEU A 27 -14.31 6.82 4.85
N ALA A 28 -14.06 7.74 3.94
CA ALA A 28 -12.94 7.72 3.00
C ALA A 28 -12.00 8.89 3.33
N GLY A 29 -11.56 8.97 4.58
CA GLY A 29 -10.86 10.12 5.12
C GLY A 29 -9.34 10.00 5.18
N LEU A 30 -8.83 8.78 5.03
CA LEU A 30 -7.38 8.57 5.04
C LEU A 30 -6.78 9.11 3.76
N TRP A 31 -5.83 9.96 3.89
CA TRP A 31 -4.95 10.44 2.85
C TRP A 31 -4.08 11.55 3.43
N ARG A 32 -2.83 11.54 3.13
CA ARG A 32 -1.88 12.60 3.43
C ARG A 32 -0.82 12.66 2.33
N GLY A 33 -1.24 12.34 1.08
CA GLY A 33 -0.35 12.32 -0.07
C GLY A 33 0.13 13.71 -0.48
N GLY A 34 1.05 13.74 -1.42
CA GLY A 34 1.62 14.95 -1.99
C GLY A 34 0.98 15.36 -3.30
N ASP A 35 1.16 16.63 -3.63
CA ASP A 35 1.04 17.16 -4.97
C ASP A 35 2.38 16.94 -5.69
N HIS A 36 2.34 16.26 -6.83
CA HIS A 36 3.54 15.91 -7.59
C HIS A 36 3.78 16.85 -8.76
N GLY A 37 2.98 17.91 -8.90
CA GLY A 37 3.09 18.93 -9.93
C GLY A 37 2.29 18.64 -11.20
N ASP A 38 2.32 19.61 -12.12
CA ASP A 38 1.56 19.56 -13.38
C ASP A 38 1.93 18.33 -14.21
N ASP A 39 0.95 17.78 -14.91
CA ASP A 39 1.08 16.60 -15.78
C ASP A 39 1.59 15.34 -15.08
N THR A 40 1.42 15.25 -13.75
CA THR A 40 1.76 14.09 -12.94
C THR A 40 0.53 13.43 -12.36
N GLN A 41 0.74 12.34 -11.62
CA GLN A 41 -0.34 11.67 -10.91
C GLN A 41 -0.41 12.19 -9.47
N ASP A 42 -1.59 12.70 -9.08
CA ASP A 42 -1.86 13.02 -7.68
C ASP A 42 -2.30 11.78 -6.90
N THR A 43 -1.92 11.74 -5.64
CA THR A 43 -2.42 10.75 -4.70
C THR A 43 -3.92 10.98 -4.43
N ARG A 44 -4.70 9.91 -4.47
CA ARG A 44 -6.14 9.97 -4.17
C ARG A 44 -6.42 9.66 -2.71
N ARG A 45 -7.59 10.08 -2.23
CA ARG A 45 -8.10 9.64 -0.94
C ARG A 45 -8.22 8.13 -0.90
N THR A 46 -7.92 7.56 0.24
CA THR A 46 -8.00 6.13 0.45
C THR A 46 -9.43 5.70 0.74
N ASP A 47 -10.05 5.04 -0.22
CA ASP A 47 -11.41 4.50 -0.16
C ASP A 47 -11.44 3.00 -0.49
N GLN A 48 -10.34 2.44 -0.93
CA GLN A 48 -10.16 1.03 -1.29
C GLN A 48 -8.70 0.63 -1.19
N CYS A 49 -8.43 -0.66 -1.04
CA CYS A 49 -7.10 -1.23 -1.24
C CYS A 49 -7.02 -1.86 -2.62
N HIS A 50 -5.90 -1.65 -3.31
CA HIS A 50 -5.58 -2.36 -4.54
C HIS A 50 -5.16 -3.80 -4.22
N ASP A 51 -4.31 -3.95 -3.21
CA ASP A 51 -3.80 -5.24 -2.77
C ASP A 51 -3.81 -5.36 -1.24
N ILE A 52 -4.10 -6.58 -0.75
CA ILE A 52 -3.99 -6.93 0.66
C ILE A 52 -3.30 -8.29 0.76
N THR A 53 -2.16 -8.31 1.43
CA THR A 53 -1.43 -9.54 1.74
C THR A 53 -1.62 -9.91 3.21
N VAL A 54 -1.90 -11.18 3.48
CA VAL A 54 -2.09 -11.70 4.83
C VAL A 54 -0.87 -12.48 5.30
N PHE A 55 -0.51 -12.33 6.58
CA PHE A 55 0.52 -13.14 7.24
C PHE A 55 -0.11 -13.86 8.44
N PRO A 56 -0.68 -15.06 8.22
CA PRO A 56 -1.54 -15.73 9.21
C PRO A 56 -0.84 -16.05 10.54
N THR A 57 0.47 -16.32 10.50
CA THR A 57 1.25 -16.66 11.70
C THR A 57 1.22 -15.57 12.75
N THR A 58 1.32 -14.30 12.32
CA THR A 58 1.25 -13.12 13.20
C THR A 58 -0.15 -12.55 13.32
N LYS A 59 -1.12 -13.08 12.55
CA LYS A 59 -2.49 -12.56 12.43
C LYS A 59 -2.54 -11.11 11.92
N LEU A 60 -1.60 -10.77 11.08
CA LEU A 60 -1.52 -9.45 10.46
C LEU A 60 -1.89 -9.51 8.97
N ALA A 61 -2.40 -8.42 8.47
CA ALA A 61 -2.49 -8.14 7.05
C ALA A 61 -1.94 -6.75 6.76
N ALA A 62 -1.38 -6.59 5.58
CA ALA A 62 -0.90 -5.30 5.09
C ALA A 62 -1.64 -4.95 3.80
N GLY A 63 -2.20 -3.76 3.73
CA GLY A 63 -2.94 -3.26 2.57
C GLY A 63 -2.21 -2.10 1.90
N ALA A 64 -2.01 -2.20 0.60
CA ALA A 64 -1.63 -1.10 -0.26
C ALA A 64 -2.91 -0.45 -0.78
N CYS A 65 -3.27 0.71 -0.23
CA CYS A 65 -4.63 1.23 -0.32
C CYS A 65 -4.62 2.64 -0.92
N SER A 66 -4.45 2.72 -2.23
CA SER A 66 -4.46 3.99 -2.99
C SER A 66 -3.48 5.03 -2.45
N GLY A 67 -3.86 5.77 -1.42
CA GLY A 67 -3.05 6.83 -0.79
C GLY A 67 -2.26 6.41 0.45
N ASN A 68 -2.41 5.17 0.93
CA ASN A 68 -1.85 4.74 2.21
C ASN A 68 -1.38 3.29 2.21
N GLY A 69 -0.34 3.01 2.99
CA GLY A 69 -0.06 1.68 3.51
C GLY A 69 -0.79 1.49 4.85
N ILE A 70 -1.45 0.35 5.04
CA ILE A 70 -2.26 0.08 6.24
C ILE A 70 -1.87 -1.28 6.82
N LEU A 71 -1.70 -1.32 8.13
CA LEU A 71 -1.53 -2.56 8.89
C LEU A 71 -2.83 -2.91 9.60
N PHE A 72 -3.26 -4.16 9.48
CA PHE A 72 -4.48 -4.67 10.09
C PHE A 72 -4.20 -5.82 11.05
N ASP A 73 -4.92 -5.88 12.16
CA ASP A 73 -5.14 -7.09 12.94
C ASP A 73 -6.27 -7.89 12.29
N ILE A 74 -5.99 -9.14 11.95
CA ILE A 74 -6.94 -10.10 11.40
C ILE A 74 -7.13 -11.31 12.34
N SER A 75 -6.92 -11.13 13.65
CA SER A 75 -7.20 -12.17 14.66
C SER A 75 -8.64 -12.64 14.60
N ASP A 76 -9.57 -11.72 14.32
CA ASP A 76 -10.92 -11.99 13.87
C ASP A 76 -11.07 -11.55 12.42
N PRO A 77 -11.01 -12.47 11.43
CA PRO A 77 -11.10 -12.12 10.03
C PRO A 77 -12.48 -11.56 9.60
N TYR A 78 -13.50 -11.73 10.44
CA TYR A 78 -14.82 -11.14 10.21
C TYR A 78 -14.90 -9.67 10.66
N ASN A 79 -13.95 -9.23 11.48
CA ASN A 79 -13.90 -7.88 12.02
C ASN A 79 -12.46 -7.36 12.09
N PRO A 80 -11.79 -7.19 10.94
CA PRO A 80 -10.41 -6.69 10.89
C PRO A 80 -10.33 -5.30 11.50
N GLN A 81 -9.27 -5.05 12.27
CA GLN A 81 -9.02 -3.77 12.92
C GLN A 81 -7.80 -3.10 12.30
N ARG A 82 -7.89 -1.81 11.99
CA ARG A 82 -6.74 -1.03 11.58
C ARG A 82 -5.83 -0.77 12.79
N LEU A 83 -4.60 -1.24 12.73
CA LEU A 83 -3.59 -1.03 13.75
C LEU A 83 -2.78 0.23 13.51
N ASP A 84 -2.42 0.45 12.24
CA ASP A 84 -1.60 1.59 11.84
C ASP A 84 -1.88 2.00 10.39
N VAL A 85 -1.52 3.24 10.07
CA VAL A 85 -1.61 3.80 8.74
C VAL A 85 -0.41 4.69 8.48
N VAL A 86 0.23 4.50 7.34
CA VAL A 86 1.36 5.30 6.90
C VAL A 86 1.06 5.95 5.56
N THR A 87 1.74 7.04 5.30
CA THR A 87 1.72 7.75 4.03
C THR A 87 3.13 8.10 3.61
N ASP A 88 3.33 8.27 2.33
CA ASP A 88 4.57 8.74 1.75
C ASP A 88 4.24 9.84 0.76
N ILE A 89 4.80 11.00 0.95
CA ILE A 89 4.54 12.18 0.09
C ILE A 89 5.02 11.96 -1.35
N GLY A 90 6.01 11.10 -1.55
CA GLY A 90 6.53 10.74 -2.87
C GLY A 90 5.68 9.71 -3.61
N PHE A 91 4.81 8.98 -2.90
CA PHE A 91 3.98 7.94 -3.49
C PHE A 91 2.71 8.52 -4.11
N ALA A 92 2.39 8.09 -5.32
CA ALA A 92 1.16 8.45 -5.99
C ALA A 92 0.10 7.34 -5.94
N TYR A 93 0.51 6.06 -5.91
CA TYR A 93 -0.42 4.95 -5.86
C TYR A 93 0.17 3.74 -5.13
N TRP A 94 -0.27 3.54 -3.90
CA TRP A 94 0.08 2.36 -3.11
C TRP A 94 -0.54 1.12 -3.73
N HIS A 95 0.28 0.28 -4.36
CA HIS A 95 -0.16 -0.78 -5.25
C HIS A 95 -0.10 -2.17 -4.63
N SER A 96 1.04 -2.60 -4.12
CA SER A 96 1.18 -3.90 -3.48
C SER A 96 1.85 -3.83 -2.12
N ALA A 97 1.58 -4.84 -1.29
CA ALA A 97 2.17 -5.02 0.03
C ALA A 97 2.73 -6.44 0.13
N THR A 98 3.96 -6.60 0.63
CA THR A 98 4.61 -7.90 0.75
C THR A 98 5.35 -8.00 2.08
N PHE A 99 5.01 -9.01 2.89
CA PHE A 99 5.76 -9.32 4.11
C PHE A 99 7.06 -10.04 3.79
N ASN A 100 8.07 -9.85 4.63
CA ASN A 100 9.24 -10.74 4.65
C ASN A 100 8.87 -12.10 5.27
N ASN A 101 9.82 -13.06 5.21
CA ASN A 101 9.54 -14.45 5.58
C ASN A 101 9.20 -14.68 7.05
N ASP A 102 9.53 -13.76 7.94
CA ASP A 102 9.23 -13.85 9.38
C ASP A 102 8.11 -12.88 9.84
N GLY A 103 7.56 -12.09 8.92
CA GLY A 103 6.47 -11.16 9.21
C GLY A 103 6.87 -9.95 10.05
N THR A 104 8.16 -9.64 10.14
CA THR A 104 8.67 -8.48 10.90
C THR A 104 8.82 -7.22 10.06
N LYS A 105 8.71 -7.36 8.74
CA LYS A 105 8.81 -6.25 7.78
C LYS A 105 7.72 -6.34 6.74
N VAL A 106 7.37 -5.18 6.22
CA VAL A 106 6.52 -5.07 5.02
C VAL A 106 7.13 -4.09 4.03
N ILE A 107 7.02 -4.43 2.75
CA ILE A 107 7.39 -3.57 1.64
C ILE A 107 6.10 -3.16 0.95
N PHE A 108 5.92 -1.86 0.73
CA PHE A 108 4.86 -1.31 -0.11
C PHE A 108 5.46 -0.78 -1.41
N THR A 109 4.77 -0.99 -2.51
CA THR A 109 5.20 -0.52 -3.82
C THR A 109 4.35 0.64 -4.30
N ASP A 110 4.97 1.61 -4.98
CA ASP A 110 4.31 2.73 -5.63
C ASP A 110 4.22 2.51 -7.13
N GLU A 111 3.04 2.18 -7.63
CA GLU A 111 2.78 2.12 -9.08
C GLU A 111 2.51 3.53 -9.63
N TRP A 112 3.47 4.40 -9.54
CA TRP A 112 3.35 5.74 -10.08
C TRP A 112 2.92 5.74 -11.56
N GLY A 113 1.90 6.51 -11.86
CA GLY A 113 1.42 6.68 -13.23
C GLY A 113 0.63 5.49 -13.77
N GLY A 114 0.33 4.45 -12.94
CA GLY A 114 -0.38 3.27 -13.38
C GLY A 114 0.30 2.59 -14.57
N GLY A 115 1.64 2.61 -14.64
CA GLY A 115 2.42 2.12 -15.78
C GLY A 115 2.38 3.02 -17.02
N GLY A 116 1.57 4.06 -17.02
CA GLY A 116 1.35 4.91 -18.20
C GLY A 116 2.22 6.16 -18.31
N ARG A 117 2.97 6.51 -17.27
CA ARG A 117 3.83 7.71 -17.22
C ARG A 117 5.24 7.34 -16.83
N ALA A 118 6.23 7.87 -17.57
CA ALA A 118 7.63 7.61 -17.29
C ALA A 118 8.02 8.12 -15.89
N ARG A 119 8.70 7.28 -15.11
CA ARG A 119 9.27 7.59 -13.79
C ARG A 119 10.56 6.81 -13.61
N CYS A 120 11.59 7.44 -13.26
CA CYS A 120 12.99 7.04 -13.08
C CYS A 120 13.92 7.70 -14.07
N ARG A 121 13.48 8.84 -14.59
CA ARG A 121 14.36 9.73 -15.37
C ARG A 121 15.44 10.28 -14.45
N ALA A 122 16.54 10.74 -15.01
CA ALA A 122 17.66 11.21 -14.22
C ALA A 122 17.34 12.37 -13.27
N TRP A 123 16.26 13.09 -13.51
CA TRP A 123 15.81 14.25 -12.70
C TRP A 123 14.58 13.97 -11.84
N ASP A 124 13.96 12.77 -11.94
CA ASP A 124 12.85 12.40 -11.07
C ASP A 124 13.36 12.17 -9.64
N PRO A 125 12.63 12.59 -8.61
CA PRO A 125 12.91 12.19 -7.23
C PRO A 125 13.02 10.68 -7.08
N LEU A 126 13.95 10.24 -6.22
CA LEU A 126 14.23 8.81 -6.06
C LEU A 126 13.13 8.04 -5.31
N ASP A 127 12.25 8.73 -4.62
CA ASP A 127 11.10 8.16 -3.92
C ASP A 127 9.86 7.98 -4.83
N TRP A 128 9.88 8.56 -6.02
CA TRP A 128 8.80 8.35 -6.98
C TRP A 128 8.87 6.96 -7.62
N GLY A 129 7.79 6.18 -7.50
CA GLY A 129 7.73 4.83 -8.03
C GLY A 129 8.74 3.88 -7.36
N ALA A 130 9.02 4.08 -6.09
CA ALA A 130 9.93 3.26 -5.29
C ALA A 130 9.18 2.19 -4.48
N ASP A 131 9.95 1.31 -3.86
CA ASP A 131 9.48 0.45 -2.76
C ASP A 131 9.75 1.17 -1.44
N ALA A 132 8.77 1.26 -0.56
CA ALA A 132 8.94 1.74 0.81
C ALA A 132 9.00 0.55 1.78
N ILE A 133 10.06 0.48 2.56
CA ILE A 133 10.36 -0.60 3.50
C ILE A 133 10.05 -0.13 4.90
N TYR A 134 9.22 -0.89 5.61
CA TYR A 134 8.84 -0.66 7.00
C TYR A 134 9.19 -1.85 7.87
N ASP A 135 9.67 -1.60 9.09
CA ASP A 135 9.65 -2.60 10.15
C ASP A 135 8.30 -2.59 10.86
N ILE A 136 7.88 -3.74 11.35
CA ILE A 136 6.70 -3.87 12.20
C ILE A 136 7.17 -4.01 13.64
N VAL A 137 6.97 -2.95 14.42
CA VAL A 137 7.39 -2.86 15.82
C VAL A 137 6.16 -2.53 16.67
N ASP A 138 5.82 -3.38 17.61
CA ASP A 138 4.65 -3.18 18.50
C ASP A 138 3.34 -2.87 17.73
N ASN A 139 3.12 -3.56 16.63
CA ASN A 139 1.99 -3.35 15.72
C ASN A 139 1.95 -1.97 15.05
N LYS A 140 3.11 -1.34 14.89
CA LYS A 140 3.28 -0.07 14.19
C LYS A 140 4.25 -0.23 13.03
N LEU A 141 4.06 0.58 12.00
CA LEU A 141 4.90 0.64 10.81
C LEU A 141 5.97 1.71 11.01
N GLU A 142 7.21 1.29 11.18
CA GLU A 142 8.37 2.19 11.28
C GLU A 142 9.12 2.22 9.95
N PHE A 143 9.10 3.38 9.29
CA PHE A 143 9.82 3.57 8.03
C PHE A 143 11.31 3.33 8.19
N ARG A 144 11.90 2.60 7.22
CA ARG A 144 13.34 2.33 7.18
C ARG A 144 14.03 2.98 6.00
N SER A 145 13.53 2.73 4.80
CA SER A 145 14.18 3.24 3.59
C SER A 145 13.27 3.09 2.38
N HIS A 146 13.65 3.78 1.32
CA HIS A 146 13.18 3.46 -0.02
C HIS A 146 14.19 2.57 -0.75
N TYR A 147 13.69 1.70 -1.60
CA TYR A 147 14.47 1.06 -2.65
C TYR A 147 13.96 1.51 -4.01
N LYS A 148 14.86 1.95 -4.86
CA LYS A 148 14.57 2.32 -6.24
C LYS A 148 15.57 1.65 -7.14
N MET A 149 15.13 1.21 -8.31
CA MET A 149 16.05 0.73 -9.35
C MET A 149 17.12 1.80 -9.63
N PRO A 150 18.42 1.49 -9.48
CA PRO A 150 19.47 2.52 -9.49
C PRO A 150 19.87 3.03 -10.88
N ALA A 151 19.14 2.65 -11.92
CA ALA A 151 19.43 3.03 -13.30
C ALA A 151 18.38 4.03 -13.80
N PRO A 152 18.72 5.32 -13.97
CA PRO A 152 17.82 6.24 -14.63
C PRO A 152 17.62 5.83 -16.09
N GLN A 153 16.40 5.98 -16.57
CA GLN A 153 15.97 5.65 -17.91
C GLN A 153 15.66 6.92 -18.72
N MET A 154 15.29 6.74 -19.96
CA MET A 154 14.94 7.86 -20.83
C MET A 154 13.56 8.43 -20.49
N GLU A 155 13.22 9.60 -21.01
CA GLU A 155 11.97 10.33 -20.70
C GLU A 155 10.70 9.54 -20.93
N THR A 156 10.73 8.55 -21.84
CA THR A 156 9.56 7.75 -22.22
C THR A 156 9.48 6.40 -21.52
N GLU A 157 10.51 6.06 -20.75
CA GLU A 157 10.59 4.76 -20.06
C GLU A 157 10.04 4.83 -18.65
N ASN A 158 9.68 3.67 -18.12
CA ASN A 158 9.09 3.50 -16.81
C ASN A 158 9.83 2.41 -16.02
N CYS A 159 10.22 2.72 -14.79
CA CYS A 159 10.84 1.76 -13.88
C CYS A 159 10.23 1.83 -12.48
N VAL A 160 8.93 1.95 -12.40
CA VAL A 160 8.21 1.99 -11.14
C VAL A 160 8.11 0.62 -10.50
N ALA A 161 8.09 0.59 -9.19
CA ALA A 161 7.88 -0.62 -8.40
C ALA A 161 6.40 -1.01 -8.47
N HIS A 162 6.05 -1.94 -9.34
CA HIS A 162 4.67 -2.36 -9.54
C HIS A 162 4.26 -3.43 -8.52
N ASN A 163 4.96 -4.55 -8.51
CA ASN A 163 4.77 -5.65 -7.56
C ASN A 163 6.11 -6.05 -6.93
N GLY A 164 6.08 -6.28 -5.63
CA GLY A 164 7.23 -6.79 -4.89
C GLY A 164 7.07 -8.27 -4.53
N SER A 165 8.18 -9.01 -4.52
CA SER A 165 8.25 -10.35 -3.95
C SER A 165 9.56 -10.50 -3.21
N ILE A 166 9.50 -10.98 -1.98
CA ILE A 166 10.68 -11.26 -1.16
C ILE A 166 11.04 -12.74 -1.31
N ILE A 167 12.29 -13.00 -1.64
CA ILE A 167 12.81 -14.35 -1.88
C ILE A 167 13.63 -14.78 -0.66
#